data_79357d81b0877548094c248355b4ab91
#
_entry.id   79357d81b0877548094c248355b4ab91
#
_cell.length_a   1.000
_cell.length_b   1.000
_cell.length_c   1.000
_cell.angle_alpha   90.00
_cell.angle_beta   90.00
_cell.angle_gamma   90.00
#
_symmetry.space_group_name_H-M   'P 1'
#
loop_
_entity.id
_entity.type
_entity.pdbx_description
1 polymer ?
#
loop_
_entity_poly.entity_id
_entity_poly.type
_entity_poly.pdbx_seq_one_letter_code
_entity_poly.pdbx_strand_id
1 'polypeptide(L)'
;MDQNINNVPAIEQVSINKIFGIPAGAQEILIAGRTAPAPYTPAIDPYYKFEMGHLRDVIAWLKVGMGEGLFLTGPTGAGKSSLVLQVAARLNLEVFNVTAHERLEFSDLVGQFVVKNGNMEYQYGPLALAMKRGGVFLLDEIDALPPGTNVGLNGAAEGRVLVIPENGGEVIKPHPEFRFAATGNTRGSGDDTGRYSGTIKQNLAFLDRFWCLEVGYLSKQKEEAILESVLPVPEMKGLIPKFLEVAEEVRRLFQSSDFTTQINTTISTRSLIRWVRLTHVFLSMAKRGCQPVYYALDRAILNKAAPEEKAAVKEIVQRIFGISEPEK
;
A
#
# COMPACT_ATOMS: atom_id res chain seq x y z
N MET A 1 -22.32 14.18 0.74
CA MET A 1 -21.18 14.70 1.53
C MET A 1 -20.87 16.08 0.98
N ASP A 2 -20.99 17.11 1.78
CA ASP A 2 -20.63 18.45 1.35
C ASP A 2 -19.14 18.50 1.02
N GLN A 3 -18.84 18.69 -0.27
CA GLN A 3 -17.46 18.92 -0.73
C GLN A 3 -17.06 20.36 -0.37
N ASN A 4 -16.98 20.64 0.93
CA ASN A 4 -16.57 21.96 1.40
C ASN A 4 -15.07 22.13 1.13
N ILE A 5 -14.77 22.54 -0.13
CA ILE A 5 -13.40 22.73 -0.66
C ILE A 5 -12.63 23.76 0.18
N ASN A 6 -13.35 24.61 0.93
CA ASN A 6 -12.80 25.77 1.60
C ASN A 6 -12.39 25.52 3.06
N ASN A 7 -12.70 24.37 3.67
CA ASN A 7 -12.37 24.09 5.06
C ASN A 7 -11.25 23.06 5.21
N VAL A 8 -10.09 23.37 4.64
CA VAL A 8 -8.88 22.55 4.72
C VAL A 8 -7.91 23.23 5.70
N PRO A 9 -7.38 22.51 6.71
CA PRO A 9 -6.40 23.07 7.64
C PRO A 9 -5.18 23.67 6.93
N ALA A 10 -4.63 24.73 7.52
CA ALA A 10 -3.49 25.45 6.95
C ALA A 10 -2.27 24.54 6.79
N ILE A 11 -1.46 24.83 5.76
CA ILE A 11 -0.17 24.20 5.54
C ILE A 11 0.88 24.94 6.35
N GLU A 12 1.75 24.21 7.02
CA GLU A 12 2.90 24.73 7.75
C GLU A 12 4.14 23.87 7.50
N GLN A 13 5.31 24.40 7.86
CA GLN A 13 6.56 23.65 7.82
C GLN A 13 6.70 22.82 9.11
N VAL A 14 6.73 21.50 8.97
CA VAL A 14 6.84 20.57 10.09
C VAL A 14 8.18 19.84 10.08
N SER A 15 8.70 19.54 11.27
CA SER A 15 9.98 18.83 11.42
C SER A 15 9.81 17.33 11.24
N ILE A 16 10.43 16.79 10.20
CA ILE A 16 10.48 15.35 9.92
C ILE A 16 11.17 14.60 11.07
N ASN A 17 12.23 15.18 11.63
CA ASN A 17 12.97 14.57 12.73
C ASN A 17 12.07 14.31 13.94
N LYS A 18 11.21 15.28 14.30
CA LYS A 18 10.26 15.14 15.42
C LYS A 18 9.14 14.16 15.11
N ILE A 19 8.58 14.25 13.91
CA ILE A 19 7.41 13.42 13.52
C ILE A 19 7.77 11.93 13.40
N PHE A 20 8.94 11.62 12.83
CA PHE A 20 9.35 10.24 12.56
C PHE A 20 10.40 9.71 13.55
N GLY A 21 10.71 10.44 14.60
CA GLY A 21 11.65 10.01 15.65
C GLY A 21 13.09 9.85 15.17
N ILE A 22 13.53 10.70 14.23
CA ILE A 22 14.91 10.67 13.73
C ILE A 22 15.82 11.26 14.81
N PRO A 23 16.97 10.56 15.17
CA PRO A 23 17.80 10.98 16.30
C PRO A 23 18.29 12.43 16.24
N ALA A 24 18.45 13.03 17.43
CA ALA A 24 19.08 14.34 17.57
C ALA A 24 20.53 14.31 17.05
N GLY A 25 20.93 15.35 16.33
CA GLY A 25 22.25 15.45 15.68
C GLY A 25 22.19 15.33 14.14
N ALA A 26 21.10 14.81 13.56
CA ALA A 26 20.84 14.94 12.15
C ALA A 26 20.36 16.37 11.82
N GLN A 27 20.70 16.88 10.64
CA GLN A 27 20.19 18.17 10.16
C GLN A 27 18.65 18.14 10.19
N GLU A 28 18.04 19.18 10.75
CA GLU A 28 16.58 19.29 10.80
C GLU A 28 16.02 19.45 9.37
N ILE A 29 15.11 18.58 9.01
CA ILE A 29 14.44 18.58 7.71
C ILE A 29 13.03 19.11 7.93
N LEU A 30 12.70 20.23 7.28
CA LEU A 30 11.37 20.81 7.24
C LEU A 30 10.68 20.46 5.94
N ILE A 31 9.39 20.08 6.03
CA ILE A 31 8.52 19.76 4.90
C ILE A 31 7.12 20.33 5.16
N ALA A 32 6.38 20.57 4.10
CA ALA A 32 4.98 20.95 4.19
C ALA A 32 4.14 19.84 4.85
N GLY A 33 3.37 20.21 5.84
CA GLY A 33 2.36 19.38 6.50
C GLY A 33 1.15 20.24 6.83
N ARG A 34 0.08 19.67 7.38
CA ARG A 34 -1.09 20.43 7.82
C ARG A 34 -1.14 20.54 9.35
N THR A 35 -1.72 21.61 9.82
CA THR A 35 -1.87 21.89 11.27
C THR A 35 -2.79 20.88 11.98
N ALA A 36 -3.73 20.27 11.22
CA ALA A 36 -4.67 19.28 11.73
C ALA A 36 -5.11 18.31 10.63
N PRO A 37 -5.64 17.12 10.97
CA PRO A 37 -6.24 16.22 10.00
C PRO A 37 -7.45 16.85 9.30
N ALA A 38 -7.62 16.52 8.02
CA ALA A 38 -8.78 16.85 7.19
C ALA A 38 -9.59 15.58 6.87
N PRO A 39 -10.75 15.67 6.21
CA PRO A 39 -11.62 14.51 5.96
C PRO A 39 -10.98 13.34 5.22
N TYR A 40 -10.01 13.60 4.35
CA TYR A 40 -9.27 12.56 3.60
C TYR A 40 -7.89 12.24 4.18
N THR A 41 -7.56 12.74 5.37
CA THR A 41 -6.32 12.38 6.06
C THR A 41 -6.41 10.94 6.56
N PRO A 42 -5.48 10.04 6.18
CA PRO A 42 -5.48 8.68 6.65
C PRO A 42 -5.30 8.58 8.18
N ALA A 43 -5.83 7.53 8.78
CA ALA A 43 -5.58 7.24 10.19
C ALA A 43 -4.12 6.79 10.42
N ILE A 44 -3.54 7.24 11.52
CA ILE A 44 -2.22 6.76 11.96
C ILE A 44 -2.36 5.31 12.47
N ASP A 45 -1.59 4.39 11.88
CA ASP A 45 -1.39 3.07 12.46
C ASP A 45 -0.23 3.15 13.47
N PRO A 46 -0.49 2.96 14.79
CA PRO A 46 0.53 3.06 15.83
C PRO A 46 1.54 1.92 15.76
N TYR A 47 1.21 0.82 15.11
CA TYR A 47 2.09 -0.35 14.96
C TYR A 47 2.93 -0.32 13.68
N TYR A 48 2.68 0.64 12.79
CA TYR A 48 3.41 0.77 11.55
C TYR A 48 4.88 1.12 11.78
N LYS A 49 5.80 0.32 11.22
CA LYS A 49 7.25 0.54 11.29
C LYS A 49 7.78 0.93 9.92
N PHE A 50 8.41 2.08 9.84
CA PHE A 50 9.03 2.54 8.60
C PHE A 50 10.35 1.82 8.30
N GLU A 51 10.54 1.43 7.04
CA GLU A 51 11.87 1.20 6.50
C GLU A 51 12.50 2.56 6.22
N MET A 52 13.62 2.87 6.90
CA MET A 52 14.19 4.22 6.89
C MET A 52 14.65 4.67 5.49
N GLY A 53 15.10 3.71 4.65
CA GLY A 53 15.42 4.00 3.25
C GLY A 53 14.18 4.46 2.48
N HIS A 54 13.10 3.69 2.55
CA HIS A 54 11.85 4.03 1.87
C HIS A 54 11.23 5.33 2.41
N LEU A 55 11.28 5.54 3.74
CA LEU A 55 10.81 6.80 4.34
C LEU A 55 11.58 7.99 3.78
N ARG A 56 12.92 7.90 3.74
CA ARG A 56 13.78 8.95 3.20
C ARG A 56 13.41 9.29 1.76
N ASP A 57 13.20 8.26 0.93
CA ASP A 57 12.92 8.44 -0.49
C ASP A 57 11.54 9.09 -0.71
N VAL A 58 10.51 8.67 0.05
CA VAL A 58 9.18 9.30 0.02
C VAL A 58 9.23 10.76 0.52
N ILE A 59 9.99 11.04 1.58
CA ILE A 59 10.17 12.41 2.09
C ILE A 59 10.91 13.28 1.07
N ALA A 60 11.94 12.74 0.41
CA ALA A 60 12.66 13.45 -0.66
C ALA A 60 11.73 13.80 -1.82
N TRP A 61 10.91 12.84 -2.27
CA TRP A 61 9.91 13.08 -3.31
C TRP A 61 8.88 14.12 -2.90
N LEU A 62 8.33 14.05 -1.68
CA LEU A 62 7.39 15.07 -1.18
C LEU A 62 8.02 16.46 -1.15
N LYS A 63 9.28 16.58 -0.73
CA LYS A 63 9.99 17.85 -0.57
C LYS A 63 10.39 18.49 -1.90
N VAL A 64 10.98 17.70 -2.79
CA VAL A 64 11.53 18.19 -4.06
C VAL A 64 10.45 18.28 -5.13
N GLY A 65 9.61 17.27 -5.22
CA GLY A 65 8.43 17.20 -6.07
C GLY A 65 8.70 17.23 -7.58
N MET A 66 9.41 18.20 -8.08
CA MET A 66 9.74 18.44 -9.50
C MET A 66 8.56 18.30 -10.48
N GLY A 67 7.34 18.20 -9.97
CA GLY A 67 6.13 17.90 -10.73
C GLY A 67 5.96 16.43 -11.10
N GLU A 68 6.92 15.56 -10.75
CA GLU A 68 6.91 14.14 -11.11
C GLU A 68 6.17 13.29 -10.09
N GLY A 69 5.55 12.20 -10.56
CA GLY A 69 4.89 11.23 -9.70
C GLY A 69 5.86 10.30 -8.97
N LEU A 70 5.33 9.49 -8.04
CA LEU A 70 6.07 8.40 -7.37
C LEU A 70 5.39 7.07 -7.68
N PHE A 71 6.10 6.15 -8.32
CA PHE A 71 5.66 4.79 -8.58
C PHE A 71 6.31 3.81 -7.60
N LEU A 72 5.50 3.19 -6.74
CA LEU A 72 5.96 2.16 -5.81
C LEU A 72 5.68 0.79 -6.40
N THR A 73 6.72 0.03 -6.66
CA THR A 73 6.61 -1.33 -7.21
C THR A 73 7.11 -2.37 -6.21
N GLY A 74 6.68 -3.62 -6.36
CA GLY A 74 7.12 -4.73 -5.51
C GLY A 74 6.02 -5.75 -5.22
N PRO A 75 6.33 -6.82 -4.49
CA PRO A 75 5.41 -7.94 -4.31
C PRO A 75 4.12 -7.53 -3.57
N THR A 76 3.07 -8.34 -3.75
CA THR A 76 1.80 -8.12 -3.05
C THR A 76 1.98 -8.14 -1.54
N GLY A 77 1.33 -7.21 -0.85
CA GLY A 77 1.38 -7.12 0.61
C GLY A 77 2.71 -6.64 1.20
N ALA A 78 3.64 -6.11 0.39
CA ALA A 78 4.88 -5.48 0.86
C ALA A 78 4.68 -4.12 1.57
N GLY A 79 3.46 -3.56 1.50
CA GLY A 79 3.14 -2.31 2.19
C GLY A 79 3.31 -1.05 1.35
N LYS A 80 3.31 -1.15 0.02
CA LYS A 80 3.45 -0.02 -0.93
C LYS A 80 2.50 1.13 -0.61
N SER A 81 1.20 0.89 -0.70
CA SER A 81 0.16 1.89 -0.40
C SER A 81 0.22 2.35 1.06
N SER A 82 0.48 1.41 1.99
CA SER A 82 0.60 1.73 3.42
C SER A 82 1.76 2.71 3.70
N LEU A 83 2.86 2.63 2.96
CA LEU A 83 3.98 3.56 3.10
C LEU A 83 3.54 5.00 2.81
N VAL A 84 2.86 5.23 1.69
CA VAL A 84 2.34 6.56 1.32
C VAL A 84 1.29 7.03 2.35
N LEU A 85 0.33 6.17 2.67
CA LEU A 85 -0.74 6.48 3.62
C LEU A 85 -0.19 6.84 5.00
N GLN A 86 0.81 6.10 5.50
CA GLN A 86 1.35 6.33 6.85
C GLN A 86 2.32 7.53 6.92
N VAL A 87 2.97 7.88 5.82
CA VAL A 87 3.71 9.17 5.74
C VAL A 87 2.72 10.32 5.71
N ALA A 88 1.71 10.27 4.85
CA ALA A 88 0.68 11.30 4.75
C ALA A 88 -0.09 11.50 6.06
N ALA A 89 -0.47 10.40 6.75
CA ALA A 89 -1.15 10.45 8.04
C ALA A 89 -0.38 11.27 9.09
N ARG A 90 0.94 11.06 9.18
CA ARG A 90 1.78 11.76 10.17
C ARG A 90 2.07 13.21 9.81
N LEU A 91 1.92 13.56 8.53
CA LEU A 91 2.01 14.93 8.04
C LEU A 91 0.64 15.63 7.96
N ASN A 92 -0.43 14.97 8.39
CA ASN A 92 -1.82 15.39 8.23
C ASN A 92 -2.21 15.72 6.79
N LEU A 93 -1.52 15.14 5.80
CA LEU A 93 -1.87 15.32 4.37
C LEU A 93 -3.09 14.49 4.00
N GLU A 94 -3.95 15.04 3.15
CA GLU A 94 -5.05 14.30 2.59
C GLU A 94 -4.55 13.33 1.52
N VAL A 95 -5.16 12.14 1.46
CA VAL A 95 -4.90 11.15 0.41
C VAL A 95 -6.21 10.79 -0.29
N PHE A 96 -6.27 11.06 -1.57
CA PHE A 96 -7.38 10.71 -2.45
C PHE A 96 -7.02 9.40 -3.13
N ASN A 97 -7.40 8.29 -2.49
CA ASN A 97 -7.02 6.94 -2.92
C ASN A 97 -8.07 6.35 -3.87
N VAL A 98 -7.60 5.81 -4.99
CA VAL A 98 -8.40 5.05 -5.95
C VAL A 98 -7.67 3.77 -6.30
N THR A 99 -8.38 2.65 -6.34
CA THR A 99 -7.83 1.39 -6.85
C THR A 99 -8.16 1.28 -8.35
N ALA A 100 -7.13 1.12 -9.18
CA ALA A 100 -7.31 0.94 -10.61
C ALA A 100 -7.99 -0.41 -10.91
N HIS A 101 -8.81 -0.42 -11.93
CA HIS A 101 -9.47 -1.60 -12.46
C HIS A 101 -9.78 -1.39 -13.97
N GLU A 102 -10.08 -2.46 -14.67
CA GLU A 102 -10.26 -2.47 -16.13
C GLU A 102 -11.34 -1.51 -16.67
N ARG A 103 -12.29 -1.07 -15.83
CA ARG A 103 -13.38 -0.16 -16.21
C ARG A 103 -13.21 1.26 -15.67
N LEU A 104 -12.05 1.56 -15.07
CA LEU A 104 -11.79 2.90 -14.53
C LEU A 104 -11.59 3.89 -15.69
N GLU A 105 -12.45 4.86 -15.80
CA GLU A 105 -12.38 5.91 -16.80
C GLU A 105 -11.75 7.18 -16.24
N PHE A 106 -11.22 8.03 -17.12
CA PHE A 106 -10.62 9.30 -16.71
C PHE A 106 -11.65 10.24 -16.07
N SER A 107 -12.90 10.19 -16.54
CA SER A 107 -14.06 10.92 -15.97
C SER A 107 -14.31 10.56 -14.50
N ASP A 108 -14.12 9.29 -14.09
CA ASP A 108 -14.28 8.87 -12.69
C ASP A 108 -13.26 9.55 -11.78
N LEU A 109 -12.10 9.86 -12.32
CA LEU A 109 -11.00 10.50 -11.59
C LEU A 109 -11.15 12.03 -11.54
N VAL A 110 -11.68 12.62 -12.59
CA VAL A 110 -11.80 14.08 -12.73
C VAL A 110 -13.12 14.59 -12.15
N GLY A 111 -14.23 13.92 -12.45
CA GLY A 111 -15.56 14.28 -11.99
C GLY A 111 -16.62 14.20 -13.06
N GLN A 112 -17.86 14.35 -12.63
CA GLN A 112 -19.03 14.23 -13.49
C GLN A 112 -20.20 15.07 -12.98
N PHE A 113 -21.18 15.35 -13.84
CA PHE A 113 -22.43 15.94 -13.41
C PHE A 113 -23.29 14.93 -12.64
N VAL A 114 -23.84 15.40 -11.53
CA VAL A 114 -24.80 14.65 -10.70
C VAL A 114 -26.06 15.47 -10.50
N VAL A 115 -27.19 14.81 -10.33
CA VAL A 115 -28.43 15.50 -9.95
C VAL A 115 -28.52 15.54 -8.43
N LYS A 116 -28.50 16.75 -7.85
CA LYS A 116 -28.61 16.99 -6.42
C LYS A 116 -29.75 17.98 -6.16
N ASN A 117 -30.75 17.57 -5.39
CA ASN A 117 -31.93 18.40 -5.09
C ASN A 117 -32.65 18.97 -6.34
N GLY A 118 -32.68 18.18 -7.43
CA GLY A 118 -33.32 18.58 -8.69
C GLY A 118 -32.46 19.47 -9.61
N ASN A 119 -31.27 19.87 -9.20
CA ASN A 119 -30.31 20.62 -9.99
C ASN A 119 -29.13 19.76 -10.47
N MET A 120 -28.58 20.07 -11.63
CA MET A 120 -27.34 19.48 -12.09
C MET A 120 -26.16 20.22 -11.45
N GLU A 121 -25.32 19.49 -10.71
CA GLU A 121 -24.10 20.01 -10.10
C GLU A 121 -22.91 19.19 -10.58
N TYR A 122 -21.77 19.84 -10.84
CA TYR A 122 -20.54 19.14 -11.15
C TYR A 122 -19.89 18.63 -9.84
N GLN A 123 -19.70 17.31 -9.74
CA GLN A 123 -19.03 16.70 -8.61
C GLN A 123 -17.60 16.32 -9.01
N TYR A 124 -16.61 16.94 -8.35
CA TYR A 124 -15.21 16.65 -8.60
C TYR A 124 -14.84 15.23 -8.17
N GLY A 125 -14.08 14.56 -9.02
CA GLY A 125 -13.47 13.29 -8.73
C GLY A 125 -12.19 13.41 -7.86
N PRO A 126 -11.62 12.28 -7.43
CA PRO A 126 -10.51 12.26 -6.48
C PRO A 126 -9.23 12.94 -6.98
N LEU A 127 -8.92 12.85 -8.29
CA LEU A 127 -7.78 13.54 -8.88
C LEU A 127 -7.98 15.08 -8.85
N ALA A 128 -9.13 15.54 -9.29
CA ALA A 128 -9.44 16.97 -9.31
C ALA A 128 -9.45 17.56 -7.89
N LEU A 129 -9.98 16.82 -6.91
CA LEU A 129 -9.95 17.21 -5.49
C LEU A 129 -8.53 17.29 -4.95
N ALA A 130 -7.67 16.30 -5.23
CA ALA A 130 -6.27 16.32 -4.83
C ALA A 130 -5.54 17.53 -5.42
N MET A 131 -5.74 17.81 -6.70
CA MET A 131 -5.13 18.96 -7.38
C MET A 131 -5.61 20.30 -6.82
N LYS A 132 -6.89 20.42 -6.46
CA LYS A 132 -7.46 21.67 -5.92
C LYS A 132 -7.05 21.91 -4.45
N ARG A 133 -7.00 20.87 -3.64
CA ARG A 133 -6.81 20.98 -2.18
C ARG A 133 -5.35 20.87 -1.72
N GLY A 134 -4.49 20.34 -2.58
CA GLY A 134 -3.12 20.02 -2.23
C GLY A 134 -3.06 18.82 -1.29
N GLY A 135 -2.84 17.67 -1.85
CA GLY A 135 -2.72 16.40 -1.16
C GLY A 135 -2.17 15.35 -2.11
N VAL A 136 -2.14 14.10 -1.68
CA VAL A 136 -1.66 13.00 -2.48
C VAL A 136 -2.84 12.36 -3.23
N PHE A 137 -2.80 12.34 -4.55
CA PHE A 137 -3.60 11.43 -5.34
C PHE A 137 -2.87 10.10 -5.39
N LEU A 138 -3.45 9.04 -4.81
CA LEU A 138 -2.87 7.69 -4.78
C LEU A 138 -3.68 6.76 -5.68
N LEU A 139 -3.06 6.34 -6.79
CA LEU A 139 -3.63 5.35 -7.71
C LEU A 139 -3.04 3.97 -7.40
N ASP A 140 -3.81 3.16 -6.70
CA ASP A 140 -3.40 1.82 -6.28
C ASP A 140 -3.64 0.80 -7.41
N GLU A 141 -2.75 -0.19 -7.53
CA GLU A 141 -2.82 -1.25 -8.55
C GLU A 141 -2.84 -0.74 -10.00
N ILE A 142 -1.98 0.25 -10.32
CA ILE A 142 -1.91 0.88 -11.64
C ILE A 142 -1.75 -0.12 -12.80
N ASP A 143 -1.22 -1.32 -12.51
CA ASP A 143 -1.06 -2.41 -13.46
C ASP A 143 -2.40 -2.87 -14.09
N ALA A 144 -3.52 -2.58 -13.44
CA ALA A 144 -4.87 -2.86 -13.96
C ALA A 144 -5.50 -1.70 -14.73
N LEU A 145 -4.79 -0.57 -14.87
CA LEU A 145 -5.33 0.66 -15.47
C LEU A 145 -5.40 0.55 -17.00
N PRO A 146 -6.56 0.84 -17.64
CA PRO A 146 -6.69 0.85 -19.09
C PRO A 146 -5.75 1.88 -19.75
N PRO A 147 -5.17 1.55 -20.92
CA PRO A 147 -4.24 2.46 -21.63
C PRO A 147 -4.85 3.82 -21.97
N GLY A 148 -6.15 3.89 -22.26
CA GLY A 148 -6.86 5.14 -22.55
C GLY A 148 -6.89 6.08 -21.34
N THR A 149 -7.15 5.56 -20.15
CA THR A 149 -7.13 6.32 -18.89
C THR A 149 -5.75 6.82 -18.55
N ASN A 150 -4.70 5.99 -18.80
CA ASN A 150 -3.32 6.37 -18.64
C ASN A 150 -2.94 7.65 -19.40
N VAL A 151 -3.38 7.75 -20.66
CA VAL A 151 -3.06 8.92 -21.48
C VAL A 151 -3.64 10.20 -20.86
N GLY A 152 -4.87 10.12 -20.30
CA GLY A 152 -5.49 11.24 -19.59
C GLY A 152 -4.71 11.70 -18.36
N LEU A 153 -3.99 10.79 -17.71
CA LEU A 153 -3.22 11.07 -16.48
C LEU A 153 -1.84 11.70 -16.73
N ASN A 154 -1.33 11.69 -17.98
CA ASN A 154 0.01 12.20 -18.30
C ASN A 154 0.26 13.61 -17.76
N GLY A 155 -0.72 14.53 -17.97
CA GLY A 155 -0.61 15.91 -17.51
C GLY A 155 -0.54 16.03 -15.98
N ALA A 156 -1.37 15.27 -15.28
CA ALA A 156 -1.39 15.26 -13.83
C ALA A 156 -0.12 14.66 -13.22
N ALA A 157 0.45 13.61 -13.85
CA ALA A 157 1.71 12.98 -13.41
C ALA A 157 2.93 13.92 -13.56
N GLU A 158 2.82 14.94 -14.41
CA GLU A 158 3.85 15.98 -14.61
C GLU A 158 3.49 17.30 -13.87
N GLY A 159 2.48 17.30 -13.02
CA GLY A 159 2.05 18.51 -12.31
C GLY A 159 1.50 19.62 -13.21
N ARG A 160 1.00 19.26 -14.41
CA ARG A 160 0.38 20.21 -15.34
C ARG A 160 -1.07 20.53 -14.95
N VAL A 161 -1.61 21.58 -15.54
CA VAL A 161 -3.02 21.97 -15.38
C VAL A 161 -3.95 20.87 -15.87
N LEU A 162 -5.07 20.71 -15.19
CA LEU A 162 -6.17 19.84 -15.58
C LEU A 162 -7.28 20.71 -16.18
N VAL A 163 -7.67 20.44 -17.41
CA VAL A 163 -8.81 21.09 -18.05
C VAL A 163 -10.01 20.16 -18.02
N ILE A 164 -11.16 20.66 -17.61
CA ILE A 164 -12.43 19.93 -17.52
C ILE A 164 -13.41 20.52 -18.52
N PRO A 165 -13.45 20.04 -19.78
CA PRO A 165 -14.33 20.59 -20.83
C PRO A 165 -15.79 20.52 -20.42
N GLU A 166 -16.19 19.41 -19.76
CA GLU A 166 -17.57 19.15 -19.32
C GLU A 166 -18.06 20.19 -18.31
N ASN A 167 -17.15 20.72 -17.48
CA ASN A 167 -17.48 21.77 -16.49
C ASN A 167 -17.19 23.19 -17.06
N GLY A 168 -17.69 23.48 -18.26
CA GLY A 168 -17.52 24.79 -18.84
C GLY A 168 -16.09 25.18 -19.21
N GLY A 169 -15.20 24.22 -19.39
CA GLY A 169 -13.78 24.45 -19.66
C GLY A 169 -12.99 24.90 -18.43
N GLU A 170 -13.42 24.52 -17.24
CA GLU A 170 -12.69 24.82 -16.00
C GLU A 170 -11.24 24.37 -16.09
N VAL A 171 -10.32 25.25 -15.67
CA VAL A 171 -8.88 24.97 -15.61
C VAL A 171 -8.45 24.88 -14.15
N ILE A 172 -8.06 23.67 -13.70
CA ILE A 172 -7.51 23.45 -12.37
C ILE A 172 -5.98 23.52 -12.46
N LYS A 173 -5.40 24.55 -11.81
CA LYS A 173 -3.96 24.61 -11.57
C LYS A 173 -3.63 23.75 -10.35
N PRO A 174 -2.66 22.81 -10.44
CA PRO A 174 -2.28 22.01 -9.29
C PRO A 174 -1.84 22.89 -8.11
N HIS A 175 -2.35 22.57 -6.94
CA HIS A 175 -1.85 23.17 -5.70
C HIS A 175 -0.35 22.83 -5.54
N PRO A 176 0.50 23.71 -5.01
CA PRO A 176 1.93 23.45 -4.82
C PRO A 176 2.24 22.15 -4.06
N GLU A 177 1.33 21.77 -3.15
CA GLU A 177 1.45 20.51 -2.37
C GLU A 177 0.72 19.33 -3.00
N PHE A 178 0.26 19.44 -4.22
CA PHE A 178 -0.27 18.28 -4.95
C PHE A 178 0.85 17.30 -5.27
N ARG A 179 0.59 16.02 -5.03
CA ARG A 179 1.49 14.92 -5.39
C ARG A 179 0.72 13.76 -5.98
N PHE A 180 1.30 13.10 -6.97
CA PHE A 180 0.72 11.92 -7.59
C PHE A 180 1.56 10.68 -7.24
N ALA A 181 0.99 9.74 -6.49
CA ALA A 181 1.60 8.45 -6.21
C ALA A 181 0.82 7.33 -6.89
N ALA A 182 1.53 6.31 -7.34
CA ALA A 182 0.94 5.10 -7.92
C ALA A 182 1.61 3.85 -7.31
N THR A 183 0.88 2.74 -7.24
CA THR A 183 1.45 1.46 -6.82
C THR A 183 1.19 0.38 -7.86
N GLY A 184 2.10 -0.57 -7.98
CA GLY A 184 1.97 -1.72 -8.87
C GLY A 184 2.64 -2.96 -8.30
N ASN A 185 2.18 -4.14 -8.72
CA ASN A 185 2.78 -5.42 -8.35
C ASN A 185 3.84 -5.87 -9.35
N THR A 186 3.77 -5.33 -10.56
CA THR A 186 4.78 -5.47 -11.61
C THR A 186 5.55 -4.16 -11.76
N ARG A 187 6.65 -4.18 -12.50
CA ARG A 187 7.38 -2.94 -12.84
C ARG A 187 6.76 -2.21 -14.05
N GLY A 188 5.45 -2.39 -14.26
CA GLY A 188 4.75 -1.92 -15.45
C GLY A 188 4.96 -2.80 -16.69
N SER A 189 5.67 -3.93 -16.55
CA SER A 189 5.92 -4.88 -17.64
C SER A 189 4.74 -5.83 -17.93
N GLY A 190 3.70 -5.80 -17.10
CA GLY A 190 2.68 -6.84 -17.06
C GLY A 190 3.17 -8.07 -16.28
N ASP A 191 2.35 -9.10 -16.23
CA ASP A 191 2.67 -10.34 -15.51
C ASP A 191 2.84 -11.53 -16.47
N ASP A 192 4.09 -11.90 -16.75
CA ASP A 192 4.44 -13.08 -17.54
C ASP A 192 4.42 -14.37 -16.67
N THR A 193 4.21 -14.23 -15.34
CA THR A 193 4.26 -15.36 -14.38
C THR A 193 2.89 -15.94 -14.05
N GLY A 194 1.80 -15.28 -14.46
CA GLY A 194 0.41 -15.66 -14.14
C GLY A 194 -0.02 -15.43 -12.69
N ARG A 195 0.83 -14.77 -11.87
CA ARG A 195 0.55 -14.50 -10.45
C ARG A 195 -0.37 -13.32 -10.22
N TYR A 196 -0.34 -12.37 -11.13
CA TYR A 196 -1.08 -11.11 -11.06
C TYR A 196 -2.05 -11.00 -12.24
N SER A 197 -3.04 -11.87 -12.25
CA SER A 197 -4.07 -11.89 -13.30
C SER A 197 -4.73 -10.52 -13.45
N GLY A 198 -4.97 -10.11 -14.70
CA GLY A 198 -5.60 -8.80 -15.00
C GLY A 198 -4.63 -7.63 -15.07
N THR A 199 -3.31 -7.86 -14.92
CA THR A 199 -2.32 -6.80 -15.12
C THR A 199 -2.06 -6.55 -16.61
N ILE A 200 -1.90 -5.28 -16.96
CA ILE A 200 -1.68 -4.80 -18.32
C ILE A 200 -0.28 -4.16 -18.38
N LYS A 201 0.42 -4.41 -19.49
CA LYS A 201 1.70 -3.73 -19.73
C LYS A 201 1.47 -2.23 -19.87
N GLN A 202 2.13 -1.46 -19.01
CA GLN A 202 2.02 -0.02 -18.96
C GLN A 202 2.90 0.64 -20.02
N ASN A 203 2.49 1.83 -20.49
CA ASN A 203 3.25 2.60 -21.45
C ASN A 203 4.52 3.15 -20.78
N LEU A 204 5.69 2.87 -21.37
CA LEU A 204 6.98 3.35 -20.87
C LEU A 204 7.03 4.87 -20.75
N ALA A 205 6.44 5.58 -21.72
CA ALA A 205 6.39 7.05 -21.68
C ALA A 205 5.55 7.58 -20.51
N PHE A 206 4.53 6.83 -20.05
CA PHE A 206 3.80 7.18 -18.83
C PHE A 206 4.64 6.94 -17.58
N LEU A 207 5.33 5.80 -17.51
CA LEU A 207 6.17 5.43 -16.36
C LEU A 207 7.40 6.34 -16.21
N ASP A 208 7.93 6.90 -17.30
CA ASP A 208 9.05 7.85 -17.29
C ASP A 208 8.76 9.16 -16.54
N ARG A 209 7.49 9.40 -16.21
CA ARG A 209 7.03 10.55 -15.41
C ARG A 209 7.07 10.32 -13.91
N PHE A 210 7.60 9.18 -13.49
CA PHE A 210 7.59 8.78 -12.08
C PHE A 210 8.98 8.47 -11.56
N TRP A 211 9.26 8.91 -10.36
CA TRP A 211 10.31 8.29 -9.56
C TRP A 211 9.90 6.87 -9.24
N CYS A 212 10.78 5.92 -9.42
CA CYS A 212 10.47 4.52 -9.15
C CYS A 212 11.12 4.07 -7.83
N LEU A 213 10.29 3.58 -6.90
CA LEU A 213 10.71 3.04 -5.62
C LEU A 213 10.31 1.56 -5.51
N GLU A 214 11.31 0.69 -5.39
CA GLU A 214 11.06 -0.73 -5.14
C GLU A 214 10.85 -0.99 -3.64
N VAL A 215 9.67 -1.50 -3.28
CA VAL A 215 9.28 -1.80 -1.89
C VAL A 215 9.22 -3.32 -1.71
N GLY A 216 10.21 -3.86 -1.04
CA GLY A 216 10.27 -5.28 -0.65
C GLY A 216 9.54 -5.58 0.65
N TYR A 217 9.57 -6.84 1.07
CA TYR A 217 9.11 -7.21 2.41
C TYR A 217 10.01 -6.59 3.48
N LEU A 218 9.42 -6.31 4.65
CA LEU A 218 10.17 -5.78 5.78
C LEU A 218 11.24 -6.77 6.26
N SER A 219 12.30 -6.24 6.88
CA SER A 219 13.30 -7.07 7.54
C SER A 219 12.68 -7.87 8.69
N LYS A 220 13.23 -9.07 8.96
CA LYS A 220 12.80 -9.97 10.03
C LYS A 220 12.66 -9.24 11.38
N GLN A 221 13.64 -8.42 11.74
CA GLN A 221 13.63 -7.65 12.98
C GLN A 221 12.46 -6.66 13.09
N LYS A 222 12.08 -6.03 11.98
CA LYS A 222 10.93 -5.10 11.94
C LYS A 222 9.60 -5.84 12.00
N GLU A 223 9.48 -6.97 11.30
CA GLU A 223 8.29 -7.81 11.40
C GLU A 223 8.13 -8.39 12.81
N GLU A 224 9.22 -8.81 13.46
CA GLU A 224 9.22 -9.25 14.84
C GLU A 224 8.68 -8.16 15.77
N ALA A 225 9.21 -6.94 15.67
CA ALA A 225 8.73 -5.79 16.45
C ALA A 225 7.26 -5.45 16.20
N ILE A 226 6.77 -5.64 14.96
CA ILE A 226 5.34 -5.47 14.63
C ILE A 226 4.52 -6.56 15.30
N LEU A 227 4.91 -7.82 15.18
CA LEU A 227 4.17 -8.95 15.77
C LEU A 227 4.10 -8.85 17.28
N GLU A 228 5.20 -8.50 17.96
CA GLU A 228 5.23 -8.26 19.39
C GLU A 228 4.33 -7.08 19.82
N SER A 229 4.29 -6.02 19.03
CA SER A 229 3.45 -4.84 19.31
C SER A 229 1.97 -5.12 19.10
N VAL A 230 1.64 -5.89 18.07
CA VAL A 230 0.24 -6.21 17.68
C VAL A 230 -0.35 -7.29 18.58
N LEU A 231 0.47 -8.19 19.11
CA LEU A 231 0.05 -9.29 19.97
C LEU A 231 1.03 -9.45 21.15
N PRO A 232 0.98 -8.54 22.14
CA PRO A 232 1.89 -8.55 23.28
C PRO A 232 1.51 -9.64 24.31
N VAL A 233 1.40 -10.91 23.85
CA VAL A 233 0.98 -12.06 24.66
C VAL A 233 2.18 -12.95 24.92
N PRO A 234 2.53 -13.23 26.20
CA PRO A 234 3.71 -14.00 26.55
C PRO A 234 3.79 -15.37 25.86
N GLU A 235 2.65 -16.06 25.74
CA GLU A 235 2.57 -17.40 25.13
C GLU A 235 2.98 -17.41 23.65
N MET A 236 2.82 -16.28 22.96
CA MET A 236 3.17 -16.15 21.54
C MET A 236 4.62 -15.74 21.30
N LYS A 237 5.30 -15.11 22.29
CA LYS A 237 6.67 -14.61 22.12
C LYS A 237 7.66 -15.68 21.66
N GLY A 238 7.59 -16.87 22.26
CA GLY A 238 8.46 -17.99 21.88
C GLY A 238 8.18 -18.59 20.49
N LEU A 239 7.02 -18.29 19.92
CA LEU A 239 6.61 -18.79 18.60
C LEU A 239 6.89 -17.79 17.47
N ILE A 240 6.97 -16.48 17.76
CA ILE A 240 7.19 -15.44 16.76
C ILE A 240 8.40 -15.72 15.86
N PRO A 241 9.60 -16.12 16.37
CA PRO A 241 10.73 -16.43 15.51
C PRO A 241 10.43 -17.53 14.48
N LYS A 242 9.65 -18.56 14.86
CA LYS A 242 9.26 -19.66 13.97
C LYS A 242 8.30 -19.20 12.88
N PHE A 243 7.33 -18.34 13.20
CA PHE A 243 6.44 -17.75 12.20
C PHE A 243 7.21 -16.93 11.17
N LEU A 244 8.21 -16.16 11.62
CA LEU A 244 9.07 -15.36 10.75
C LEU A 244 9.94 -16.24 9.85
N GLU A 245 10.49 -17.31 10.38
CA GLU A 245 11.31 -18.26 9.61
C GLU A 245 10.51 -18.94 8.51
N VAL A 246 9.27 -19.39 8.81
CA VAL A 246 8.36 -19.93 7.77
C VAL A 246 8.05 -18.87 6.73
N ALA A 247 7.74 -17.65 7.14
CA ALA A 247 7.41 -16.59 6.21
C ALA A 247 8.58 -16.26 5.26
N GLU A 248 9.80 -16.22 5.79
CA GLU A 248 11.02 -15.97 5.02
C GLU A 248 11.27 -17.08 4.00
N GLU A 249 11.13 -18.34 4.39
CA GLU A 249 11.33 -19.47 3.48
C GLU A 249 10.26 -19.53 2.37
N VAL A 250 8.98 -19.33 2.71
CA VAL A 250 7.90 -19.28 1.73
C VAL A 250 8.10 -18.13 0.74
N ARG A 251 8.54 -16.95 1.21
CA ARG A 251 8.87 -15.81 0.35
C ARG A 251 10.05 -16.09 -0.57
N ARG A 252 11.06 -16.79 -0.08
CA ARG A 252 12.21 -17.21 -0.89
C ARG A 252 11.77 -18.12 -2.04
N LEU A 253 10.90 -19.09 -1.77
CA LEU A 253 10.32 -19.95 -2.82
C LEU A 253 9.44 -19.16 -3.79
N PHE A 254 8.63 -18.24 -3.28
CA PHE A 254 7.82 -17.35 -4.12
C PHE A 254 8.66 -16.47 -5.05
N GLN A 255 9.81 -15.98 -4.59
CA GLN A 255 10.71 -15.12 -5.37
C GLN A 255 11.74 -15.90 -6.20
N SER A 256 11.77 -17.23 -6.08
CA SER A 256 12.70 -18.07 -6.84
C SER A 256 12.51 -17.87 -8.34
N SER A 257 13.61 -17.83 -9.07
CA SER A 257 13.63 -17.89 -10.53
C SER A 257 13.61 -19.33 -11.07
N ASP A 258 13.76 -20.32 -10.18
CA ASP A 258 13.69 -21.73 -10.53
C ASP A 258 12.23 -22.20 -10.51
N PHE A 259 11.67 -22.43 -11.69
CA PHE A 259 10.29 -22.88 -11.89
C PHE A 259 9.97 -24.23 -11.24
N THR A 260 10.98 -25.05 -10.93
CA THR A 260 10.76 -26.37 -10.30
C THR A 260 10.48 -26.25 -8.80
N THR A 261 10.99 -25.20 -8.16
CA THR A 261 10.84 -24.95 -6.72
C THR A 261 9.92 -23.77 -6.41
N GLN A 262 9.50 -23.06 -7.44
CA GLN A 262 8.69 -21.85 -7.32
C GLN A 262 7.25 -22.17 -6.91
N ILE A 263 6.72 -21.39 -5.99
CA ILE A 263 5.32 -21.42 -5.57
C ILE A 263 4.64 -20.07 -5.83
N ASN A 264 3.33 -20.08 -6.07
CA ASN A 264 2.53 -18.85 -6.27
C ASN A 264 1.93 -18.30 -4.96
N THR A 265 2.02 -19.07 -3.89
CA THR A 265 1.60 -18.65 -2.55
C THR A 265 2.73 -17.89 -1.85
N THR A 266 2.41 -16.75 -1.24
CA THR A 266 3.34 -15.98 -0.42
C THR A 266 2.74 -15.60 0.93
N ILE A 267 3.61 -15.35 1.91
CA ILE A 267 3.24 -14.85 3.24
C ILE A 267 3.62 -13.38 3.34
N SER A 268 2.71 -12.50 2.99
CA SER A 268 2.89 -11.05 3.17
C SER A 268 2.88 -10.70 4.68
N THR A 269 3.42 -9.53 5.05
CA THR A 269 3.34 -9.03 6.44
C THR A 269 1.89 -9.00 6.95
N ARG A 270 0.93 -8.63 6.10
CA ARG A 270 -0.50 -8.65 6.43
C ARG A 270 -1.02 -10.07 6.73
N SER A 271 -0.67 -11.05 5.91
CA SER A 271 -1.10 -12.44 6.13
C SER A 271 -0.35 -13.09 7.29
N LEU A 272 0.90 -12.73 7.54
CA LEU A 272 1.68 -13.14 8.70
C LEU A 272 1.03 -12.66 10.02
N ILE A 273 0.69 -11.36 10.12
CA ILE A 273 -0.03 -10.81 11.28
C ILE A 273 -1.35 -11.56 11.49
N ARG A 274 -2.10 -11.83 10.41
CA ARG A 274 -3.35 -12.59 10.47
C ARG A 274 -3.11 -14.00 10.99
N TRP A 275 -2.10 -14.69 10.50
CA TRP A 275 -1.77 -16.05 10.92
C TRP A 275 -1.44 -16.11 12.42
N VAL A 276 -0.57 -15.23 12.90
CA VAL A 276 -0.19 -15.15 14.32
C VAL A 276 -1.39 -14.84 15.20
N ARG A 277 -2.24 -13.85 14.82
CA ARG A 277 -3.46 -13.52 15.57
C ARG A 277 -4.45 -14.67 15.63
N LEU A 278 -4.70 -15.34 14.51
CA LEU A 278 -5.61 -16.49 14.46
C LEU A 278 -5.04 -17.67 15.27
N THR A 279 -3.73 -17.91 15.23
CA THR A 279 -3.11 -18.95 16.07
C THR A 279 -3.40 -18.69 17.55
N HIS A 280 -3.23 -17.45 18.01
CA HIS A 280 -3.56 -17.09 19.40
C HIS A 280 -5.05 -17.30 19.71
N VAL A 281 -5.95 -16.84 18.86
CA VAL A 281 -7.42 -17.03 19.03
C VAL A 281 -7.77 -18.52 19.17
N PHE A 282 -7.09 -19.37 18.42
CA PHE A 282 -7.38 -20.82 18.42
C PHE A 282 -6.54 -21.65 19.42
N LEU A 283 -5.72 -21.02 20.26
CA LEU A 283 -4.94 -21.76 21.29
C LEU A 283 -5.82 -22.62 22.19
N SER A 284 -7.01 -22.15 22.56
CA SER A 284 -7.96 -22.91 23.40
C SER A 284 -8.45 -24.20 22.73
N MET A 285 -8.42 -24.28 21.40
CA MET A 285 -8.83 -25.48 20.66
C MET A 285 -7.79 -26.61 20.70
N ALA A 286 -6.57 -26.33 21.15
CA ALA A 286 -5.55 -27.36 21.31
C ALA A 286 -5.98 -28.48 22.27
N LYS A 287 -6.76 -28.13 23.31
CA LYS A 287 -7.33 -29.09 24.25
C LYS A 287 -8.35 -30.07 23.62
N ARG A 288 -8.79 -29.79 22.39
CA ARG A 288 -9.75 -30.61 21.63
C ARG A 288 -9.05 -31.34 20.45
N GLY A 289 -7.71 -31.49 20.49
CA GLY A 289 -6.95 -32.18 19.44
C GLY A 289 -6.68 -31.33 18.19
N CYS A 290 -7.07 -30.06 18.17
CA CYS A 290 -6.77 -29.17 17.06
C CYS A 290 -5.33 -28.61 17.20
N GLN A 291 -4.57 -28.56 16.10
CA GLN A 291 -3.29 -27.85 16.05
C GLN A 291 -3.50 -26.40 15.63
N PRO A 292 -3.45 -25.42 16.57
CA PRO A 292 -3.80 -24.03 16.30
C PRO A 292 -3.00 -23.39 15.17
N VAL A 293 -1.69 -23.74 15.06
CA VAL A 293 -0.78 -23.22 14.04
C VAL A 293 -1.27 -23.58 12.63
N TYR A 294 -1.61 -24.86 12.40
CA TYR A 294 -2.10 -25.33 11.09
C TYR A 294 -3.52 -24.82 10.81
N TYR A 295 -4.37 -24.87 11.83
CA TYR A 295 -5.76 -24.41 11.69
C TYR A 295 -5.83 -22.93 11.31
N ALA A 296 -4.97 -22.12 11.91
CA ALA A 296 -4.84 -20.70 11.59
C ALA A 296 -4.19 -20.45 10.23
N LEU A 297 -3.15 -21.24 9.89
CA LEU A 297 -2.44 -21.18 8.61
C LEU A 297 -3.39 -21.39 7.42
N ASP A 298 -4.21 -22.44 7.50
CA ASP A 298 -5.21 -22.74 6.48
C ASP A 298 -6.12 -21.51 6.22
N ARG A 299 -6.62 -20.88 7.26
CA ARG A 299 -7.55 -19.73 7.18
C ARG A 299 -6.88 -18.43 6.78
N ALA A 300 -5.66 -18.23 7.23
CA ALA A 300 -4.93 -17.01 6.91
C ALA A 300 -4.41 -17.01 5.47
N ILE A 301 -4.00 -18.19 4.95
CA ILE A 301 -3.19 -18.30 3.74
C ILE A 301 -3.64 -19.45 2.84
N LEU A 302 -3.66 -20.72 3.33
CA LEU A 302 -3.62 -21.89 2.48
C LEU A 302 -4.97 -22.31 1.89
N ASN A 303 -6.11 -21.87 2.42
CA ASN A 303 -7.41 -22.26 1.86
C ASN A 303 -7.65 -21.76 0.42
N LYS A 304 -6.84 -20.81 -0.03
CA LYS A 304 -6.83 -20.28 -1.41
C LYS A 304 -5.65 -20.78 -2.26
N ALA A 305 -4.76 -21.59 -1.70
CA ALA A 305 -3.57 -22.12 -2.37
C ALA A 305 -3.93 -23.43 -3.09
N ALA A 306 -3.16 -23.76 -4.15
CA ALA A 306 -3.24 -25.05 -4.82
C ALA A 306 -2.84 -26.19 -3.85
N PRO A 307 -3.36 -27.42 -4.05
CA PRO A 307 -3.08 -28.54 -3.15
C PRO A 307 -1.59 -28.83 -2.96
N GLU A 308 -0.80 -28.76 -4.02
CA GLU A 308 0.65 -29.00 -4.02
C GLU A 308 1.38 -27.94 -3.20
N GLU A 309 1.02 -26.66 -3.39
CA GLU A 309 1.59 -25.54 -2.64
C GLU A 309 1.22 -25.62 -1.15
N LYS A 310 -0.03 -26.01 -0.87
CA LYS A 310 -0.51 -26.26 0.49
C LYS A 310 0.34 -27.32 1.20
N ALA A 311 0.64 -28.42 0.52
CA ALA A 311 1.49 -29.48 1.04
C ALA A 311 2.93 -28.98 1.31
N ALA A 312 3.52 -28.27 0.34
CA ALA A 312 4.87 -27.73 0.48
C ALA A 312 5.01 -26.75 1.66
N VAL A 313 4.04 -25.81 1.81
CA VAL A 313 4.07 -24.87 2.94
C VAL A 313 3.86 -25.58 4.28
N LYS A 314 2.99 -26.61 4.35
CA LYS A 314 2.79 -27.41 5.56
C LYS A 314 4.03 -28.19 5.95
N GLU A 315 4.79 -28.71 5.00
CA GLU A 315 6.07 -29.38 5.26
C GLU A 315 7.09 -28.42 5.88
N ILE A 316 7.19 -27.18 5.36
CA ILE A 316 8.02 -26.13 5.96
C ILE A 316 7.60 -25.87 7.42
N VAL A 317 6.29 -25.74 7.66
CA VAL A 317 5.77 -25.52 9.03
C VAL A 317 6.11 -26.70 9.95
N GLN A 318 5.92 -27.94 9.47
CA GLN A 318 6.26 -29.13 10.24
C GLN A 318 7.73 -29.14 10.66
N ARG A 319 8.62 -28.85 9.74
CA ARG A 319 10.07 -28.83 9.99
C ARG A 319 10.48 -27.74 10.96
N ILE A 320 9.94 -26.51 10.82
CA ILE A 320 10.33 -25.37 11.66
C ILE A 320 9.68 -25.41 13.03
N PHE A 321 8.40 -25.76 13.11
CA PHE A 321 7.68 -25.81 14.39
C PHE A 321 7.94 -27.11 15.16
N GLY A 322 8.33 -28.21 14.49
CA GLY A 322 8.46 -29.52 15.08
C GLY A 322 7.14 -30.16 15.50
N ILE A 323 6.04 -29.78 14.83
CA ILE A 323 4.68 -30.29 15.08
C ILE A 323 4.11 -30.87 13.80
N SER A 324 3.37 -31.97 13.90
CA SER A 324 2.66 -32.56 12.76
C SER A 324 1.22 -32.06 12.68
N GLU A 325 0.69 -31.99 11.47
CA GLU A 325 -0.75 -31.79 11.28
C GLU A 325 -1.49 -33.00 11.88
N PRO A 326 -2.56 -32.81 12.67
CA PRO A 326 -3.36 -33.93 13.13
C PRO A 326 -3.95 -34.69 11.94
N GLU A 327 -3.92 -36.01 12.01
CA GLU A 327 -4.67 -36.86 11.09
C GLU A 327 -6.16 -36.48 11.16
N LYS A 328 -6.82 -36.35 9.99
CA LYS A 328 -8.23 -35.98 9.88
C LYS A 328 -9.14 -37.09 10.35
#